data_b9691df0b655c3018d2d8cd55991498e
#
_entry.id   b9691df0b655c3018d2d8cd55991498e
#
_cell.length_a   1.000
_cell.length_b   1.000
_cell.length_c   1.000
_cell.angle_alpha   90.00
_cell.angle_beta   90.00
_cell.angle_gamma   90.00
#
_symmetry.space_group_name_H-M   'P 1'
#
loop_
_entity.id
_entity.type
_entity.pdbx_description
1 polymer ?
#
loop_
_entity_poly.entity_id
_entity_poly.type
_entity_poly.pdbx_seq_one_letter_code
_entity_poly.pdbx_strand_id
1 'polypeptide(L)'
;ESGLIEVLMFSVNPCYDLQPAGENCEALWAEESYAGMLVNMDPARERLYETCQRLGVGITVMKAFGGGDLLKADSPAGVALTVEQCIHYALTRPAVASVMSGVHTSAELAASLAYETAPDSARDYAAALATFPKISWRGHCMYCGHCAPCPKGIDVASVTKFLNLARAQGMVPETVREHYAALAHKAGECIACGAC
;
A
#
# COMPACT_ATOMS: atom_id res chain seq x y z
N GLU A 1 -13.03 -19.73 5.22
CA GLU A 1 -13.05 -21.21 5.12
C GLU A 1 -14.39 -21.77 4.56
N SER A 2 -15.22 -20.91 3.97
CA SER A 2 -16.52 -21.31 3.40
C SER A 2 -16.41 -22.19 2.13
N GLY A 3 -15.25 -22.23 1.48
CA GLY A 3 -15.05 -22.88 0.18
C GLY A 3 -15.67 -22.13 -1.00
N LEU A 4 -16.19 -20.92 -0.77
CA LEU A 4 -16.88 -20.13 -1.80
C LEU A 4 -15.95 -19.16 -2.54
N ILE A 5 -14.72 -18.98 -2.06
CA ILE A 5 -13.74 -18.04 -2.62
C ILE A 5 -12.60 -18.85 -3.22
N GLU A 6 -12.35 -18.67 -4.50
CA GLU A 6 -11.24 -19.30 -5.23
C GLU A 6 -10.09 -18.32 -5.46
N VAL A 7 -10.40 -17.02 -5.58
CA VAL A 7 -9.44 -15.96 -5.80
C VAL A 7 -9.75 -14.77 -4.89
N LEU A 8 -8.72 -14.23 -4.27
CA LEU A 8 -8.79 -13.04 -3.43
C LEU A 8 -7.94 -11.94 -4.05
N MET A 9 -8.51 -10.75 -4.25
CA MET A 9 -7.72 -9.56 -4.57
C MET A 9 -7.28 -8.87 -3.27
N PHE A 10 -5.98 -8.68 -3.08
CA PHE A 10 -5.44 -8.15 -1.84
C PHE A 10 -4.27 -7.18 -2.06
N SER A 11 -4.16 -6.18 -1.18
CA SER A 11 -3.05 -5.22 -1.23
C SER A 11 -1.83 -5.81 -0.57
N VAL A 12 -0.75 -5.99 -1.33
CA VAL A 12 0.51 -6.57 -0.82
C VAL A 12 1.68 -5.67 -1.21
N ASN A 13 2.40 -5.22 -0.21
CA ASN A 13 3.69 -4.55 -0.35
C ASN A 13 4.40 -4.51 1.02
N PRO A 14 5.70 -4.22 1.08
CA PRO A 14 6.46 -4.24 2.33
C PRO A 14 5.87 -3.35 3.43
N CYS A 15 5.37 -2.17 3.09
CA CYS A 15 4.83 -1.23 4.07
C CYS A 15 3.54 -1.72 4.72
N TYR A 16 2.73 -2.52 4.01
CA TYR A 16 1.54 -3.12 4.59
C TYR A 16 1.85 -4.38 5.38
N ASP A 17 2.75 -5.19 4.87
CA ASP A 17 3.07 -6.49 5.47
C ASP A 17 3.86 -6.38 6.77
N LEU A 18 4.72 -5.37 6.88
CA LEU A 18 5.59 -5.15 8.03
C LEU A 18 4.98 -4.22 9.08
N GLN A 19 3.68 -3.90 8.97
CA GLN A 19 2.94 -3.18 9.99
C GLN A 19 2.24 -4.16 10.92
N PRO A 20 2.41 -4.02 12.24
CA PRO A 20 1.69 -4.85 13.19
C PRO A 20 0.18 -4.69 13.06
N ALA A 21 -0.54 -5.81 13.02
CA ALA A 21 -1.99 -5.81 12.98
C ALA A 21 -2.56 -5.22 14.27
N GLY A 22 -3.51 -4.30 14.12
CA GLY A 22 -4.27 -3.75 15.22
C GLY A 22 -3.50 -2.81 16.14
N GLU A 23 -2.28 -2.43 15.78
CA GLU A 23 -1.58 -1.39 16.51
C GLU A 23 -2.13 0.00 16.17
N ASN A 24 -2.18 0.83 17.20
CA ASN A 24 -2.44 2.25 17.04
C ASN A 24 -1.29 2.88 16.28
N CYS A 25 -1.54 3.41 15.08
CA CYS A 25 -0.51 4.09 14.29
C CYS A 25 0.17 5.24 15.05
N GLU A 26 -0.51 5.85 16.02
CA GLU A 26 0.08 6.86 16.90
C GLU A 26 1.16 6.29 17.82
N ALA A 27 0.97 5.06 18.30
CA ALA A 27 2.01 4.39 19.09
C ALA A 27 3.24 4.06 18.25
N LEU A 28 3.04 3.65 16.99
CA LEU A 28 4.13 3.45 16.02
C LEU A 28 4.93 4.72 15.75
N TRP A 29 4.28 5.89 15.76
CA TRP A 29 4.95 7.17 15.54
C TRP A 29 5.71 7.70 16.76
N ALA A 30 5.36 7.22 17.94
CA ALA A 30 6.00 7.61 19.19
C ALA A 30 7.30 6.83 19.47
N GLU A 31 7.51 5.67 18.84
CA GLU A 31 8.70 4.86 19.06
C GLU A 31 9.91 5.37 18.26
N GLU A 32 11.06 5.47 18.93
CA GLU A 32 12.31 5.92 18.32
C GLU A 32 12.97 4.86 17.42
N SER A 33 12.55 3.60 17.51
CA SER A 33 13.14 2.49 16.76
C SER A 33 12.09 1.47 16.29
N TYR A 34 11.94 1.35 14.99
CA TYR A 34 11.12 0.33 14.32
C TYR A 34 11.91 -0.89 13.88
N ALA A 35 13.21 -0.98 14.21
CA ALA A 35 14.08 -2.01 13.67
C ALA A 35 13.58 -3.45 13.94
N GLY A 36 12.97 -3.68 15.11
CA GLY A 36 12.37 -4.97 15.45
C GLY A 36 11.02 -5.25 14.76
N MET A 37 10.29 -4.21 14.38
CA MET A 37 8.95 -4.29 13.77
C MET A 37 9.02 -4.43 12.25
N LEU A 38 10.06 -3.87 11.63
CA LEU A 38 10.26 -3.88 10.18
C LEU A 38 10.65 -5.25 9.62
N VAL A 39 11.20 -6.12 10.45
CA VAL A 39 11.58 -7.49 10.09
C VAL A 39 10.47 -8.50 10.32
N ASN A 40 9.42 -8.13 11.02
CA ASN A 40 8.33 -9.04 11.38
C ASN A 40 7.12 -8.79 10.48
N MET A 41 6.70 -9.84 9.80
CA MET A 41 5.42 -9.87 9.09
C MET A 41 4.29 -9.69 10.12
N ASP A 42 3.27 -8.88 9.75
CA ASP A 42 2.02 -8.81 10.51
C ASP A 42 1.42 -10.22 10.65
N PRO A 43 1.24 -10.75 11.87
CA PRO A 43 0.76 -12.12 12.06
C PRO A 43 -0.63 -12.39 11.47
N ALA A 44 -1.48 -11.38 11.33
CA ALA A 44 -2.79 -11.54 10.72
C ALA A 44 -2.67 -11.68 9.20
N ARG A 45 -1.75 -10.94 8.58
CA ARG A 45 -1.46 -11.03 7.15
C ARG A 45 -0.76 -12.35 6.82
N GLU A 46 0.21 -12.75 7.64
CA GLU A 46 0.88 -14.05 7.50
C GLU A 46 -0.14 -15.19 7.53
N ARG A 47 -1.01 -15.23 8.53
CA ARG A 47 -2.10 -16.23 8.62
C ARG A 47 -3.03 -16.19 7.41
N LEU A 48 -3.31 -15.00 6.85
CA LEU A 48 -4.11 -14.89 5.63
C LEU A 48 -3.41 -15.58 4.44
N TYR A 49 -2.14 -15.29 4.22
CA TYR A 49 -1.36 -15.90 3.14
C TYR A 49 -1.28 -17.43 3.29
N GLU A 50 -0.94 -17.91 4.49
CA GLU A 50 -0.88 -19.34 4.78
C GLU A 50 -2.24 -20.04 4.62
N THR A 51 -3.31 -19.38 5.06
CA THR A 51 -4.67 -19.92 4.91
C THR A 51 -5.06 -20.01 3.45
N CYS A 52 -4.80 -18.98 2.66
CA CYS A 52 -5.04 -19.00 1.21
C CYS A 52 -4.23 -20.12 0.54
N GLN A 53 -2.95 -20.25 0.87
CA GLN A 53 -2.09 -21.30 0.35
C GLN A 53 -2.64 -22.70 0.68
N ARG A 54 -2.99 -22.93 1.92
CA ARG A 54 -3.52 -24.22 2.42
C ARG A 54 -4.85 -24.61 1.78
N LEU A 55 -5.69 -23.61 1.49
CA LEU A 55 -7.02 -23.83 0.92
C LEU A 55 -7.05 -23.76 -0.62
N GLY A 56 -5.91 -23.52 -1.27
CA GLY A 56 -5.84 -23.38 -2.72
C GLY A 56 -6.50 -22.11 -3.24
N VAL A 57 -6.64 -21.07 -2.40
CA VAL A 57 -7.18 -19.78 -2.79
C VAL A 57 -6.04 -18.93 -3.37
N GLY A 58 -6.13 -18.55 -4.64
CA GLY A 58 -5.14 -17.69 -5.29
C GLY A 58 -5.27 -16.24 -4.85
N ILE A 59 -4.14 -15.54 -4.65
CA ILE A 59 -4.13 -14.11 -4.38
C ILE A 59 -3.68 -13.35 -5.63
N THR A 60 -4.52 -12.43 -6.09
CA THR A 60 -4.16 -11.41 -7.08
C THR A 60 -3.80 -10.13 -6.33
N VAL A 61 -2.57 -9.66 -6.52
CA VAL A 61 -2.04 -8.51 -5.76
C VAL A 61 -2.40 -7.21 -6.43
N MET A 62 -2.91 -6.28 -5.65
CA MET A 62 -2.96 -4.85 -5.96
C MET A 62 -2.05 -4.06 -5.02
N LYS A 63 -1.73 -2.81 -5.38
CA LYS A 63 -0.89 -1.90 -4.57
C LYS A 63 0.55 -2.39 -4.33
N ALA A 64 1.09 -3.22 -5.21
CA ALA A 64 2.49 -3.66 -5.10
C ALA A 64 3.48 -2.48 -5.02
N PHE A 65 3.19 -1.38 -5.72
CA PHE A 65 4.01 -0.17 -5.71
C PHE A 65 3.59 0.87 -4.65
N GLY A 66 2.66 0.53 -3.75
CA GLY A 66 2.13 1.48 -2.75
C GLY A 66 1.45 2.70 -3.36
N GLY A 67 0.82 2.55 -4.54
CA GLY A 67 0.30 3.69 -5.31
C GLY A 67 1.38 4.49 -6.05
N GLY A 68 2.57 3.94 -6.18
CA GLY A 68 3.75 4.60 -6.76
C GLY A 68 4.70 5.21 -5.72
N ASP A 69 4.26 5.30 -4.46
CA ASP A 69 5.08 5.95 -3.42
C ASP A 69 6.33 5.14 -3.06
N LEU A 70 6.30 3.81 -3.20
CA LEU A 70 7.47 2.97 -2.95
C LEU A 70 8.59 3.16 -3.97
N LEU A 71 8.29 3.71 -5.15
CA LEU A 71 9.26 3.92 -6.24
C LEU A 71 9.95 5.30 -6.16
N LYS A 72 9.52 6.17 -5.25
CA LYS A 72 10.03 7.54 -5.13
C LYS A 72 11.21 7.63 -4.15
N ALA A 73 12.06 8.63 -4.35
CA ALA A 73 13.18 8.90 -3.46
C ALA A 73 12.75 9.25 -2.03
N ASP A 74 11.57 9.86 -1.89
CA ASP A 74 10.91 10.18 -0.61
C ASP A 74 9.92 9.10 -0.18
N SER A 75 10.15 7.87 -0.60
CA SER A 75 9.33 6.71 -0.24
C SER A 75 9.05 6.66 1.27
N PRO A 76 7.80 6.36 1.68
CA PRO A 76 7.46 6.17 3.11
C PRO A 76 8.24 5.04 3.76
N ALA A 77 8.81 4.16 2.98
CA ALA A 77 9.72 3.12 3.45
C ALA A 77 11.14 3.65 3.79
N GLY A 78 11.44 4.93 3.51
CA GLY A 78 12.76 5.53 3.73
C GLY A 78 13.81 5.15 2.67
N VAL A 79 13.45 4.30 1.72
CA VAL A 79 14.26 3.92 0.55
C VAL A 79 13.34 3.70 -0.65
N ALA A 80 13.76 4.15 -1.82
CA ALA A 80 13.06 3.82 -3.06
C ALA A 80 13.31 2.34 -3.41
N LEU A 81 12.24 1.61 -3.70
CA LEU A 81 12.32 0.28 -4.30
C LEU A 81 12.22 0.40 -5.81
N THR A 82 12.78 -0.58 -6.53
CA THR A 82 12.55 -0.69 -7.97
C THR A 82 11.24 -1.40 -8.27
N VAL A 83 10.80 -1.31 -9.52
CA VAL A 83 9.60 -2.03 -9.99
C VAL A 83 9.78 -3.53 -9.82
N GLU A 84 10.96 -4.05 -10.16
CA GLU A 84 11.31 -5.46 -10.04
C GLU A 84 11.29 -5.93 -8.58
N GLN A 85 11.83 -5.13 -7.67
CA GLN A 85 11.81 -5.43 -6.23
C GLN A 85 10.39 -5.49 -5.67
N CYS A 86 9.55 -4.52 -6.03
CA CYS A 86 8.16 -4.50 -5.58
C CYS A 86 7.35 -5.69 -6.11
N ILE A 87 7.51 -6.03 -7.38
CA ILE A 87 6.84 -7.19 -8.00
C ILE A 87 7.34 -8.47 -7.34
N HIS A 88 8.65 -8.62 -7.18
CA HIS A 88 9.24 -9.81 -6.59
C HIS A 88 8.82 -10.00 -5.14
N TYR A 89 8.80 -8.92 -4.35
CA TYR A 89 8.28 -8.98 -2.99
C TYR A 89 6.87 -9.57 -2.96
N ALA A 90 5.97 -9.08 -3.79
CA ALA A 90 4.61 -9.55 -3.83
C ALA A 90 4.52 -11.03 -4.25
N LEU A 91 5.21 -11.41 -5.33
CA LEU A 91 5.18 -12.77 -5.87
C LEU A 91 5.81 -13.83 -4.94
N THR A 92 6.66 -13.42 -3.99
CA THR A 92 7.25 -14.33 -3.00
C THR A 92 6.34 -14.60 -1.80
N ARG A 93 5.20 -13.91 -1.68
CA ARG A 93 4.23 -14.21 -0.61
C ARG A 93 3.45 -15.48 -0.93
N PRO A 94 3.11 -16.29 0.11
CA PRO A 94 2.33 -17.51 -0.10
C PRO A 94 0.99 -17.21 -0.80
N ALA A 95 0.54 -18.13 -1.65
CA ALA A 95 -0.69 -18.06 -2.42
C ALA A 95 -0.77 -16.95 -3.48
N VAL A 96 0.22 -16.07 -3.59
CA VAL A 96 0.19 -15.03 -4.62
C VAL A 96 0.41 -15.66 -6.00
N ALA A 97 -0.58 -15.48 -6.88
CA ALA A 97 -0.60 -16.02 -8.23
C ALA A 97 -0.30 -14.95 -9.30
N SER A 98 -0.61 -13.68 -9.01
CA SER A 98 -0.40 -12.59 -9.97
C SER A 98 -0.27 -11.24 -9.29
N VAL A 99 0.34 -10.30 -10.00
CA VAL A 99 0.45 -8.89 -9.60
C VAL A 99 -0.19 -8.02 -10.68
N MET A 100 -1.14 -7.18 -10.27
CA MET A 100 -1.74 -6.16 -11.12
C MET A 100 -0.96 -4.85 -10.95
N SER A 101 -0.04 -4.61 -11.86
CA SER A 101 0.72 -3.36 -11.91
C SER A 101 -0.18 -2.22 -12.41
N GLY A 102 -0.26 -1.14 -11.63
CA GLY A 102 -0.89 0.09 -12.09
C GLY A 102 0.06 0.81 -13.05
N VAL A 103 -0.30 0.92 -14.31
CA VAL A 103 0.51 1.56 -15.36
C VAL A 103 -0.32 2.62 -16.07
N HIS A 104 0.32 3.75 -16.42
CA HIS A 104 -0.31 4.87 -17.15
C HIS A 104 0.34 5.08 -18.52
N THR A 105 1.57 4.57 -18.70
CA THR A 105 2.36 4.76 -19.91
C THR A 105 2.91 3.43 -20.42
N SER A 106 3.24 3.39 -21.71
CA SER A 106 3.92 2.22 -22.29
C SER A 106 5.30 1.97 -21.69
N ALA A 107 5.98 3.02 -21.22
CA ALA A 107 7.26 2.90 -20.54
C ALA A 107 7.10 2.20 -19.16
N GLU A 108 6.07 2.54 -18.40
CA GLU A 108 5.76 1.86 -17.12
C GLU A 108 5.34 0.41 -17.33
N LEU A 109 4.60 0.13 -18.41
CA LEU A 109 4.28 -1.24 -18.80
C LEU A 109 5.55 -2.02 -19.14
N ALA A 110 6.42 -1.47 -19.94
CA ALA A 110 7.69 -2.10 -20.30
C ALA A 110 8.56 -2.37 -19.07
N ALA A 111 8.64 -1.41 -18.13
CA ALA A 111 9.34 -1.60 -16.85
C ALA A 111 8.75 -2.74 -16.01
N SER A 112 7.41 -2.87 -15.98
CA SER A 112 6.76 -3.99 -15.27
C SER A 112 7.04 -5.34 -15.95
N LEU A 113 7.04 -5.40 -17.26
CA LEU A 113 7.34 -6.61 -18.03
C LEU A 113 8.82 -7.01 -17.97
N ALA A 114 9.73 -6.06 -17.78
CA ALA A 114 11.15 -6.32 -17.60
C ALA A 114 11.45 -7.24 -16.41
N TYR A 115 10.53 -7.32 -15.46
CA TYR A 115 10.62 -8.27 -14.34
C TYR A 115 10.86 -9.72 -14.80
N GLU A 116 10.24 -10.15 -15.89
CA GLU A 116 10.34 -11.54 -16.37
C GLU A 116 11.78 -11.96 -16.70
N THR A 117 12.58 -11.02 -17.19
CA THR A 117 13.96 -11.24 -17.61
C THR A 117 15.00 -10.61 -16.66
N ALA A 118 14.53 -9.98 -15.59
CA ALA A 118 15.42 -9.32 -14.62
C ALA A 118 16.30 -10.34 -13.92
N PRO A 119 17.58 -10.06 -13.70
CA PRO A 119 18.45 -10.94 -12.91
C PRO A 119 18.05 -10.92 -11.43
N ASP A 120 18.41 -11.96 -10.68
CA ASP A 120 18.07 -12.07 -9.26
C ASP A 120 18.58 -10.89 -8.44
N SER A 121 19.73 -10.32 -8.79
CA SER A 121 20.27 -9.12 -8.13
C SER A 121 19.38 -7.89 -8.28
N ALA A 122 18.64 -7.75 -9.39
CA ALA A 122 17.68 -6.65 -9.60
C ALA A 122 16.39 -6.87 -8.83
N ARG A 123 16.06 -8.12 -8.50
CA ARG A 123 14.88 -8.52 -7.74
C ARG A 123 15.11 -8.51 -6.22
N ASP A 124 16.36 -8.36 -5.77
CA ASP A 124 16.71 -8.43 -4.36
C ASP A 124 16.13 -7.23 -3.59
N TYR A 125 14.92 -7.44 -3.08
CA TYR A 125 14.25 -6.48 -2.18
C TYR A 125 14.79 -6.59 -0.75
N ALA A 126 15.36 -7.73 -0.35
CA ALA A 126 15.78 -7.94 1.03
C ALA A 126 16.96 -7.02 1.39
N ALA A 127 17.93 -6.86 0.49
CA ALA A 127 19.01 -5.92 0.68
C ALA A 127 18.52 -4.47 0.80
N ALA A 128 17.52 -4.06 0.00
CA ALA A 128 16.91 -2.74 0.09
C ALA A 128 16.15 -2.57 1.42
N LEU A 129 15.34 -3.58 1.82
CA LEU A 129 14.58 -3.54 3.07
C LEU A 129 15.49 -3.53 4.31
N ALA A 130 16.66 -4.17 4.25
CA ALA A 130 17.62 -4.16 5.34
C ALA A 130 18.18 -2.75 5.64
N THR A 131 18.04 -1.82 4.71
CA THR A 131 18.46 -0.43 4.89
C THR A 131 17.33 0.50 5.37
N PHE A 132 16.13 -0.01 5.62
CA PHE A 132 15.01 0.79 6.13
C PHE A 132 15.40 1.46 7.45
N PRO A 133 15.63 2.78 7.47
CA PRO A 133 15.97 3.45 8.71
C PRO A 133 14.75 3.61 9.61
N LYS A 134 13.60 3.86 9.06
CA LYS A 134 12.29 3.99 9.74
C LYS A 134 11.19 4.13 8.69
N ILE A 135 10.05 3.47 8.87
CA ILE A 135 8.85 3.85 8.16
C ILE A 135 8.32 5.13 8.83
N SER A 136 8.34 6.24 8.12
CA SER A 136 7.73 7.47 8.57
C SER A 136 6.53 7.80 7.70
N TRP A 137 5.34 7.76 8.30
CA TRP A 137 4.11 8.18 7.64
C TRP A 137 3.83 9.69 7.78
N ARG A 138 4.74 10.45 8.38
CA ARG A 138 4.57 11.90 8.50
C ARG A 138 4.39 12.56 7.14
N GLY A 139 3.27 13.26 6.98
CA GLY A 139 2.91 13.91 5.72
C GLY A 139 2.27 13.00 4.66
N HIS A 140 2.14 11.70 4.93
CA HIS A 140 1.53 10.73 4.03
C HIS A 140 0.29 10.10 4.66
N CYS A 141 -0.82 10.08 3.93
CA CYS A 141 -2.03 9.39 4.37
C CYS A 141 -1.93 7.91 3.99
N MET A 142 -2.02 7.04 4.99
CA MET A 142 -2.08 5.58 4.79
C MET A 142 -3.52 5.04 4.70
N TYR A 143 -4.50 5.95 4.69
CA TYR A 143 -5.93 5.63 4.58
C TYR A 143 -6.46 4.70 5.67
N CYS A 144 -5.88 4.76 6.86
CA CYS A 144 -6.20 3.89 8.00
C CYS A 144 -7.55 4.20 8.67
N GLY A 145 -8.14 5.37 8.40
CA GLY A 145 -9.43 5.78 8.97
C GLY A 145 -9.37 6.36 10.40
N HIS A 146 -8.20 6.51 11.01
CA HIS A 146 -8.06 7.03 12.39
C HIS A 146 -8.52 8.50 12.57
N CYS A 147 -8.68 9.23 11.47
CA CYS A 147 -9.30 10.55 11.50
C CYS A 147 -10.83 10.56 11.66
N ALA A 148 -11.45 9.39 11.78
CA ALA A 148 -12.86 9.25 12.13
C ALA A 148 -13.01 9.09 13.67
N PRO A 149 -14.14 9.61 14.27
CA PRO A 149 -15.20 10.32 13.57
C PRO A 149 -14.87 11.80 13.34
N CYS A 150 -15.04 12.27 12.11
CA CYS A 150 -14.99 13.71 11.85
C CYS A 150 -16.27 14.39 12.36
N PRO A 151 -16.20 15.53 13.08
CA PRO A 151 -17.39 16.26 13.57
C PRO A 151 -18.34 16.71 12.46
N LYS A 152 -17.83 16.81 11.23
CA LYS A 152 -18.61 17.14 10.01
C LYS A 152 -18.95 15.91 9.16
N GLY A 153 -18.66 14.71 9.64
CA GLY A 153 -18.95 13.48 8.90
C GLY A 153 -18.09 13.27 7.66
N ILE A 154 -16.99 14.04 7.49
CA ILE A 154 -16.12 13.92 6.34
C ILE A 154 -15.32 12.61 6.44
N ASP A 155 -15.38 11.80 5.40
CA ASP A 155 -14.44 10.68 5.23
C ASP A 155 -13.09 11.23 4.75
N VAL A 156 -12.26 11.61 5.72
CA VAL A 156 -10.95 12.23 5.48
C VAL A 156 -10.02 11.31 4.70
N ALA A 157 -10.08 9.99 4.96
CA ALA A 157 -9.25 9.02 4.27
C ALA A 157 -9.59 8.96 2.78
N SER A 158 -10.89 8.87 2.43
CA SER A 158 -11.34 8.87 1.04
C SER A 158 -11.06 10.20 0.34
N VAL A 159 -11.31 11.33 1.01
CA VAL A 159 -10.98 12.66 0.48
C VAL A 159 -9.50 12.77 0.14
N THR A 160 -8.62 12.34 1.05
CA THR A 160 -7.17 12.37 0.84
C THR A 160 -6.74 11.42 -0.27
N LYS A 161 -7.35 10.24 -0.35
CA LYS A 161 -7.12 9.29 -1.43
C LYS A 161 -7.42 9.91 -2.80
N PHE A 162 -8.57 10.54 -2.95
CA PHE A 162 -8.94 11.17 -4.22
C PHE A 162 -8.05 12.36 -4.58
N LEU A 163 -7.62 13.15 -3.58
CA LEU A 163 -6.65 14.22 -3.79
C LEU A 163 -5.31 13.66 -4.31
N ASN A 164 -4.80 12.61 -3.68
CA ASN A 164 -3.54 12.00 -4.08
C ASN A 164 -3.61 11.39 -5.48
N LEU A 165 -4.73 10.72 -5.83
CA LEU A 165 -4.96 10.20 -7.18
C LEU A 165 -5.00 11.32 -8.23
N ALA A 166 -5.65 12.45 -7.92
CA ALA A 166 -5.69 13.60 -8.81
C ALA A 166 -4.31 14.23 -9.01
N ARG A 167 -3.51 14.36 -7.93
CA ARG A 167 -2.15 14.91 -8.00
C ARG A 167 -1.19 14.01 -8.77
N ALA A 168 -1.29 12.70 -8.60
CA ALA A 168 -0.39 11.74 -9.26
C ALA A 168 -0.54 11.75 -10.79
N GLN A 169 -1.69 12.16 -11.31
CA GLN A 169 -1.98 12.11 -12.75
C GLN A 169 -1.88 13.47 -13.46
N GLY A 170 -1.53 14.54 -12.75
CA GLY A 170 -1.42 15.89 -13.30
C GLY A 170 -2.74 16.48 -13.80
N MET A 171 -3.82 15.70 -13.75
CA MET A 171 -5.19 16.08 -14.05
C MET A 171 -6.15 15.30 -13.17
N VAL A 172 -7.38 15.80 -13.00
CA VAL A 172 -8.40 15.06 -12.23
C VAL A 172 -9.11 14.08 -13.16
N PRO A 173 -8.87 12.76 -13.03
CA PRO A 173 -9.58 11.76 -13.81
C PRO A 173 -11.09 11.82 -13.57
N GLU A 174 -11.89 11.50 -14.59
CA GLU A 174 -13.35 11.52 -14.47
C GLU A 174 -13.86 10.62 -13.35
N THR A 175 -13.32 9.40 -13.25
CA THR A 175 -13.67 8.45 -12.18
C THR A 175 -13.37 8.99 -10.77
N VAL A 176 -12.28 9.73 -10.60
CA VAL A 176 -11.95 10.39 -9.31
C VAL A 176 -12.96 11.49 -9.01
N ARG A 177 -13.35 12.26 -10.03
CA ARG A 177 -14.34 13.32 -9.90
C ARG A 177 -15.71 12.77 -9.51
N GLU A 178 -16.16 11.71 -10.18
CA GLU A 178 -17.42 11.03 -9.90
C GLU A 178 -17.46 10.46 -8.48
N HIS A 179 -16.40 9.74 -8.09
CA HIS A 179 -16.33 9.16 -6.74
C HIS A 179 -16.24 10.22 -5.65
N TYR A 180 -15.50 11.32 -5.89
CA TYR A 180 -15.48 12.43 -4.95
C TYR A 180 -16.85 13.11 -4.87
N ALA A 181 -17.54 13.27 -6.00
CA ALA A 181 -18.88 13.83 -6.03
C ALA A 181 -19.92 12.96 -5.30
N ALA A 182 -19.71 11.65 -5.25
CA ALA A 182 -20.58 10.70 -4.55
C ALA A 182 -20.38 10.68 -3.02
N LEU A 183 -19.31 11.29 -2.48
CA LEU A 183 -19.13 11.36 -1.03
C LEU A 183 -20.29 12.15 -0.39
N ALA A 184 -20.74 11.72 0.79
CA ALA A 184 -21.81 12.41 1.54
C ALA A 184 -21.38 13.83 1.98
N HIS A 185 -20.12 13.94 2.44
CA HIS A 185 -19.54 15.20 2.88
C HIS A 185 -18.24 15.50 2.13
N LYS A 186 -18.04 16.75 1.77
CA LYS A 186 -16.89 17.21 0.96
C LYS A 186 -15.82 17.87 1.82
N ALA A 187 -14.60 17.93 1.31
CA ALA A 187 -13.49 18.61 1.99
C ALA A 187 -13.79 20.08 2.35
N GLY A 188 -14.55 20.77 1.51
CA GLY A 188 -14.93 22.18 1.74
C GLY A 188 -15.83 22.42 2.96
N GLU A 189 -16.40 21.37 3.55
CA GLU A 189 -17.20 21.45 4.78
C GLU A 189 -16.33 21.41 6.05
N CYS A 190 -15.01 21.28 5.89
CA CYS A 190 -14.06 21.21 7.00
C CYS A 190 -14.04 22.52 7.80
N ILE A 191 -14.16 22.40 9.12
CA ILE A 191 -14.13 23.53 10.06
C ILE A 191 -12.74 23.70 10.71
N ALA A 192 -11.74 23.01 10.22
CA ALA A 192 -10.35 23.09 10.74
C ALA A 192 -10.26 22.86 12.27
N CYS A 193 -11.02 21.90 12.81
CA CYS A 193 -11.04 21.63 14.25
C CYS A 193 -9.78 20.97 14.78
N GLY A 194 -8.88 20.46 13.91
CA GLY A 194 -7.63 19.81 14.29
C GLY A 194 -7.77 18.42 14.90
N ALA A 195 -8.94 17.76 14.73
CA ALA A 195 -9.19 16.42 15.27
C ALA A 195 -8.61 15.29 14.41
N CYS A 196 -8.18 15.58 13.16
CA CYS A 196 -7.64 14.60 12.22
C CYS A 196 -6.17 14.81 11.89
#